data_560d149ff76bf3c0b1780ae87e7fb58d
#
_entry.id   560d149ff76bf3c0b1780ae87e7fb58d
#
_cell.length_a   1.000
_cell.length_b   1.000
_cell.length_c   1.000
_cell.angle_alpha   90.00
_cell.angle_beta   90.00
_cell.angle_gamma   90.00
#
_symmetry.space_group_name_H-M   'P 1'
#
loop_
_entity.id
_entity.type
_entity.pdbx_description
1 polymer ?
#
loop_
_entity_poly.entity_id
_entity_poly.type
_entity_poly.pdbx_seq_one_letter_code
_entity_poly.pdbx_strand_id
1 'polypeptide(L)'
;MSNKKHSHQELYRCLGEVIAIRRKRMGLSQEELSEASGVDRSFLSSVERGKRNPSFGTVASIASGLKMRYTKLISNCEQCLQAKQAS
;
A
#
# COMPACT_ATOMS: atom_id res chain seq x y z
N MET A 1 -2.88 -20.33 16.64
CA MET A 1 -2.63 -19.89 16.51
C MET A 1 -2.18 -19.04 16.62
N SER A 2 -2.00 -18.78 16.60
CA SER A 2 -1.57 -17.99 16.78
C SER A 2 -1.48 -17.06 16.50
N ASN A 3 -1.64 -16.48 16.17
CA ASN A 3 -1.47 -15.58 15.87
C ASN A 3 -1.49 -14.66 16.07
N LYS A 4 -1.47 -14.40 16.21
CA LYS A 4 -1.47 -13.81 16.57
C LYS A 4 -1.47 -12.76 16.47
N LYS A 5 -1.46 -12.28 16.56
CA LYS A 5 -1.48 -11.24 16.71
C LYS A 5 -0.65 -10.41 16.12
N HIS A 6 -0.05 -10.61 15.40
CA HIS A 6 0.65 -9.80 14.91
C HIS A 6 0.12 -9.16 14.11
N SER A 7 0.19 -9.30 14.02
CA SER A 7 -0.24 -8.13 13.83
C SER A 7 -0.22 -7.67 12.43
N HIS A 8 -1.21 -6.99 12.07
CA HIS A 8 -1.29 -6.48 10.72
C HIS A 8 -0.47 -5.20 10.53
N GLN A 9 0.24 -4.77 11.56
CA GLN A 9 1.04 -3.55 11.44
C GLN A 9 2.15 -3.68 10.41
N GLU A 10 2.83 -4.82 10.40
CA GLU A 10 3.86 -5.05 9.40
C GLU A 10 3.25 -5.09 8.00
N LEU A 11 2.08 -5.68 7.90
CA LEU A 11 1.37 -5.75 6.63
C LEU A 11 1.06 -4.34 6.12
N TYR A 12 0.55 -3.48 6.98
CA TYR A 12 0.20 -2.11 6.57
C TYR A 12 1.44 -1.30 6.23
N ARG A 13 2.54 -1.52 6.93
CA ARG A 13 3.79 -0.86 6.59
C ARG A 13 4.28 -1.30 5.22
N CYS A 14 4.22 -2.60 4.94
CA CYS A 14 4.62 -3.10 3.64
C CYS A 14 3.74 -2.55 2.53
N LEU A 15 2.43 -2.50 2.77
CA LEU A 15 1.51 -1.93 1.79
C LEU A 15 1.88 -0.48 1.50
N GLY A 16 2.12 0.31 2.54
CA GLY A 16 2.50 1.70 2.36
C GLY A 16 3.80 1.85 1.60
N GLU A 17 4.78 1.00 1.90
CA GLU A 17 6.07 1.04 1.23
C GLU A 17 5.95 0.75 -0.27
N VAL A 18 5.23 -0.32 -0.61
CA VAL A 18 5.14 -0.69 -2.03
C VAL A 18 4.35 0.36 -2.82
N ILE A 19 3.33 0.98 -2.20
CA ILE A 19 2.59 2.06 -2.83
C ILE A 19 3.53 3.25 -3.09
N ALA A 20 4.27 3.66 -2.07
CA ALA A 20 5.17 4.81 -2.19
C ALA A 20 6.27 4.56 -3.22
N ILE A 21 6.83 3.35 -3.23
CA ILE A 21 7.87 3.01 -4.21
C ILE A 21 7.33 3.10 -5.63
N ARG A 22 6.17 2.51 -5.86
CA ARG A 22 5.59 2.55 -7.22
C ARG A 22 5.25 3.97 -7.62
N ARG A 23 4.65 4.73 -6.69
CA ARG A 23 4.28 6.12 -6.96
C ARG A 23 5.50 6.95 -7.39
N LYS A 24 6.59 6.79 -6.63
CA LYS A 24 7.81 7.55 -6.92
C LYS A 24 8.45 7.12 -8.22
N ARG A 25 8.40 5.84 -8.54
CA ARG A 25 8.90 5.34 -9.82
C ARG A 25 8.15 5.93 -11.00
N MET A 26 6.87 6.20 -10.81
CA MET A 26 6.06 6.84 -11.84
C MET A 26 6.24 8.35 -11.87
N GLY A 27 7.00 8.91 -10.94
CA GLY A 27 7.20 10.34 -10.86
C GLY A 27 5.99 11.09 -10.33
N LEU A 28 5.11 10.43 -9.59
CA LEU A 28 3.88 11.05 -9.09
C LEU A 28 4.07 11.57 -7.68
N SER A 29 3.52 12.74 -7.41
CA SER A 29 3.36 13.22 -6.04
C SER A 29 2.19 12.50 -5.40
N GLN A 30 2.06 12.62 -4.07
CA GLN A 30 0.89 12.09 -3.40
C GLN A 30 -0.39 12.74 -3.91
N GLU A 31 -0.31 14.03 -4.19
CA GLU A 31 -1.47 14.76 -4.71
C GLU A 31 -1.89 14.20 -6.08
N GLU A 32 -0.91 13.94 -6.93
CA GLU A 32 -1.19 13.39 -8.24
C GLU A 32 -1.78 11.99 -8.16
N LEU A 33 -1.27 11.16 -7.26
CA LEU A 33 -1.85 9.84 -7.07
C LEU A 33 -3.25 9.94 -6.47
N SER A 34 -3.46 10.90 -5.58
CA SER A 34 -4.80 11.14 -5.04
C SER A 34 -5.79 11.43 -6.16
N GLU A 35 -5.41 12.28 -7.11
CA GLU A 35 -6.26 12.59 -8.25
C GLU A 35 -6.49 11.36 -9.12
N ALA A 36 -5.43 10.62 -9.39
CA ALA A 36 -5.53 9.46 -10.28
C ALA A 36 -6.35 8.34 -9.68
N SER A 37 -6.32 8.19 -8.36
CA SER A 37 -6.97 7.09 -7.68
C SER A 37 -8.34 7.45 -7.12
N GLY A 38 -8.61 8.74 -6.97
CA GLY A 38 -9.84 9.18 -6.30
C GLY A 38 -9.79 9.01 -4.79
N VAL A 39 -8.62 8.73 -4.24
CA VAL A 39 -8.47 8.55 -2.79
C VAL A 39 -7.94 9.84 -2.19
N ASP A 40 -8.56 10.25 -1.09
CA ASP A 40 -8.18 11.49 -0.40
C ASP A 40 -6.67 11.51 -0.10
N ARG A 41 -6.04 12.66 -0.34
CA ARG A 41 -4.59 12.78 -0.19
C ARG A 41 -4.13 12.53 1.25
N SER A 42 -4.86 13.05 2.22
CA SER A 42 -4.50 12.85 3.62
C SER A 42 -4.55 11.38 4.00
N PHE A 43 -5.61 10.70 3.51
CA PHE A 43 -5.75 9.27 3.76
C PHE A 43 -4.62 8.51 3.08
N LEU A 44 -4.33 8.85 1.83
CA LEU A 44 -3.25 8.21 1.08
C LEU A 44 -1.91 8.38 1.79
N SER A 45 -1.64 9.58 2.29
CA SER A 45 -0.42 9.84 3.02
C SER A 45 -0.32 8.94 4.25
N SER A 46 -1.43 8.78 4.97
CA SER A 46 -1.45 7.91 6.15
C SER A 46 -1.24 6.45 5.77
N VAL A 47 -1.81 6.02 4.63
CA VAL A 47 -1.62 4.66 4.14
C VAL A 47 -0.13 4.41 3.83
N GLU A 48 0.51 5.38 3.18
CA GLU A 48 1.93 5.22 2.83
C GLU A 48 2.81 5.12 4.07
N ARG A 49 2.37 5.75 5.17
CA ARG A 49 3.13 5.68 6.43
C ARG A 49 2.77 4.44 7.25
N GLY A 50 1.91 3.58 6.74
CA GLY A 50 1.51 2.38 7.47
C GLY A 50 0.58 2.65 8.63
N LYS A 51 -0.08 3.79 8.64
CA LYS A 51 -0.93 4.21 9.75
C LYS A 51 -2.40 3.92 9.54
N ARG A 52 -2.77 3.37 8.40
CA ARG A 52 -4.17 3.13 8.07
C ARG A 52 -4.38 1.74 7.54
N ASN A 53 -5.56 1.27 7.74
CA ASN A 53 -6.06 -0.02 7.29
C ASN A 53 -7.07 0.26 6.17
N PRO A 54 -6.60 0.44 4.92
CA PRO A 54 -7.53 0.76 3.84
C PRO A 54 -8.41 -0.42 3.52
N SER A 55 -9.64 -0.11 3.10
CA SER A 55 -10.54 -1.16 2.63
C SER A 55 -9.97 -1.78 1.36
N PHE A 56 -10.45 -2.97 1.05
CA PHE A 56 -10.05 -3.64 -0.18
C PHE A 56 -10.36 -2.77 -1.40
N GLY A 57 -11.53 -2.12 -1.40
CA GLY A 57 -11.89 -1.22 -2.49
C GLY A 57 -10.93 -0.06 -2.63
N THR A 58 -10.50 0.51 -1.50
CA THR A 58 -9.53 1.59 -1.52
C THR A 58 -8.19 1.12 -2.11
N VAL A 59 -7.76 -0.08 -1.73
CA VAL A 59 -6.53 -0.65 -2.29
C VAL A 59 -6.65 -0.80 -3.79
N ALA A 60 -7.80 -1.30 -4.27
CA ALA A 60 -8.02 -1.44 -5.71
C ALA A 60 -7.98 -0.09 -6.42
N SER A 61 -8.55 0.95 -5.80
CA SER A 61 -8.51 2.30 -6.38
C SER A 61 -7.09 2.84 -6.46
N ILE A 62 -6.30 2.63 -5.41
CA ILE A 62 -4.91 3.06 -5.40
C ILE A 62 -4.13 2.33 -6.50
N ALA A 63 -4.33 1.02 -6.62
CA ALA A 63 -3.67 0.24 -7.66
C ALA A 63 -4.01 0.77 -9.04
N SER A 64 -5.28 1.13 -9.25
CA SER A 64 -5.71 1.70 -10.53
C SER A 64 -4.95 2.99 -10.82
N GLY A 65 -4.83 3.85 -9.81
CA GLY A 65 -4.08 5.10 -9.97
C GLY A 65 -2.60 4.87 -10.25
N LEU A 66 -2.07 3.74 -9.77
CA LEU A 66 -0.69 3.34 -10.01
C LEU A 66 -0.53 2.55 -11.31
N LYS A 67 -1.61 2.39 -12.06
CA LYS A 67 -1.63 1.67 -13.34
C LYS A 67 -1.11 0.25 -13.18
N MET A 68 -1.60 -0.43 -12.16
CA MET A 68 -1.23 -1.82 -11.91
C MET A 68 -2.45 -2.56 -11.40
N ARG A 69 -2.42 -3.87 -11.56
CA ARG A 69 -3.48 -4.71 -11.05
C ARG A 69 -3.37 -4.76 -9.53
N TYR A 70 -4.53 -4.77 -8.84
CA TYR A 70 -4.47 -4.81 -7.38
C TYR A 70 -3.86 -6.13 -6.90
N THR A 71 -3.99 -7.20 -7.67
CA THR A 71 -3.34 -8.46 -7.31
C THR A 71 -1.83 -8.33 -7.32
N LYS A 72 -1.29 -7.53 -8.26
CA LYS A 72 0.14 -7.29 -8.29
C LYS A 72 0.59 -6.45 -7.11
N LEU A 73 -0.22 -5.45 -6.75
CA LEU A 73 0.08 -4.63 -5.59
C LEU A 73 0.13 -5.48 -4.31
N ILE A 74 -0.87 -6.34 -4.15
CA ILE A 74 -0.94 -7.22 -2.98
C ILE A 74 0.23 -8.22 -3.00
N SER A 75 0.56 -8.74 -4.17
CA SER A 75 1.69 -9.66 -4.30
C SER A 75 3.00 -8.99 -3.87
N ASN A 76 3.21 -7.76 -4.30
CA ASN A 76 4.40 -7.02 -3.90
C ASN A 76 4.42 -6.77 -2.39
N CYS A 77 3.25 -6.50 -1.83
CA CYS A 77 3.12 -6.33 -0.39
C CYS A 77 3.49 -7.61 0.35
N GLU A 78 3.01 -8.75 -0.15
CA GLU A 78 3.32 -10.03 0.46
C GLU A 78 4.81 -10.33 0.39
N GLN A 79 5.43 -10.03 -0.74
CA GLN A 79 6.88 -10.22 -0.90
C GLN A 79 7.67 -9.36 0.08
N CYS A 80 7.23 -8.12 0.25
CA CYS A 80 7.84 -7.22 1.23
C CYS A 80 7.75 -7.82 2.63
N LEU A 81 6.58 -8.33 2.98
CA LEU A 81 6.35 -8.91 4.30
C LEU A 81 7.23 -10.14 4.52
N GLN A 82 7.31 -11.00 3.50
CA GLN A 82 8.14 -12.20 3.60
C GLN A 82 9.61 -11.85 3.77
N ALA A 83 10.08 -10.82 3.06
CA ALA A 83 11.46 -10.39 3.17
C ALA A 83 11.77 -9.92 4.58
N LYS A 84 10.85 -9.21 5.20
CA LYS A 84 11.05 -8.74 6.57
C LYS A 84 11.06 -9.89 7.56
N GLN A 85 10.21 -10.88 7.33
CA GLN A 85 10.11 -12.03 8.22
C GLN A 85 11.30 -12.97 8.05
N ALA A 86 11.92 -12.98 6.88
CA ALA A 86 13.06 -13.85 6.60
C ALA A 86 14.36 -13.33 7.19
N SER A 87 14.44 -12.04 7.50
CA SER A 87 15.66 -11.47 8.08
C SER A 87 15.63 -11.37 9.61
#